data_ee8d8b2ea9b5fe269a30c6755277365b
#
_entry.id   ee8d8b2ea9b5fe269a30c6755277365b
#
_cell.length_a   1.000
_cell.length_b   1.000
_cell.length_c   1.000
_cell.angle_alpha   90.00
_cell.angle_beta   90.00
_cell.angle_gamma   90.00
#
_symmetry.space_group_name_H-M   'P 1'
#
loop_
_entity.id
_entity.type
_entity.pdbx_description
1 polymer ?
#
loop_
_entity_poly.entity_id
_entity_poly.type
_entity_poly.pdbx_seq_one_letter_code
_entity_poly.pdbx_strand_id
1 'polypeptide(L)'
;PDLSNLTESDIPDYLNMLQLKREIKNTTYNKYLTHLNVYFTFLFNERLSTSLPTLPLKGLKRSKNDLVPVNWQEELSLLLENNDLSYYTRATLLFISHYYTITEILQSGFYQILDTENFAPNEQHFLACFKEYLVPLQTKQHSQDLFLKQRIDLVEPRLTLPGLHKYLKADQPKCFLPLIPRKLYQAAIFNALLTKQHLTEQQLSDKLHLDGTSLNYYRQELIRYELQ
;
A
#
# COMPACT_ATOMS: atom_id res chain seq x y z
N PRO A 1 -34.07 17.64 -9.25
CA PRO A 1 -33.90 16.61 -10.30
C PRO A 1 -34.92 15.53 -10.06
N ASP A 2 -35.71 15.27 -11.08
CA ASP A 2 -36.77 14.26 -11.03
C ASP A 2 -36.18 12.92 -11.44
N LEU A 3 -36.21 11.95 -10.55
CA LEU A 3 -35.70 10.58 -10.78
C LEU A 3 -36.54 9.79 -11.79
N SER A 4 -37.77 10.26 -12.06
CA SER A 4 -38.68 9.63 -13.02
C SER A 4 -38.18 9.69 -14.48
N ASN A 5 -37.22 10.57 -14.77
CA ASN A 5 -36.65 10.74 -16.11
C ASN A 5 -35.35 9.95 -16.32
N LEU A 6 -34.90 9.17 -15.34
CA LEU A 6 -33.70 8.34 -15.46
C LEU A 6 -33.99 7.12 -16.35
N THR A 7 -33.22 7.02 -17.44
CA THR A 7 -33.24 5.86 -18.33
C THR A 7 -32.18 4.81 -17.91
N GLU A 8 -32.32 3.59 -18.42
CA GLU A 8 -31.35 2.51 -18.15
C GLU A 8 -29.93 2.84 -18.67
N SER A 9 -29.81 3.74 -19.66
CA SER A 9 -28.53 4.14 -20.26
C SER A 9 -27.81 5.25 -19.48
N ASP A 10 -28.50 6.07 -18.69
CA ASP A 10 -27.91 7.25 -18.06
C ASP A 10 -26.75 6.90 -17.10
N ILE A 11 -26.88 5.80 -16.35
CA ILE A 11 -25.85 5.37 -15.41
C ILE A 11 -24.63 4.80 -16.13
N PRO A 12 -24.78 3.85 -17.09
CA PRO A 12 -23.67 3.43 -17.95
C PRO A 12 -22.96 4.59 -18.65
N ASP A 13 -23.72 5.50 -19.25
CA ASP A 13 -23.16 6.65 -19.97
C ASP A 13 -22.38 7.59 -19.06
N TYR A 14 -22.90 7.84 -17.84
CA TYR A 14 -22.18 8.61 -16.83
C TYR A 14 -20.85 7.93 -16.42
N LEU A 15 -20.87 6.63 -16.15
CA LEU A 15 -19.67 5.89 -15.77
C LEU A 15 -18.64 5.82 -16.90
N ASN A 16 -19.10 5.63 -18.15
CA ASN A 16 -18.26 5.66 -19.34
C ASN A 16 -17.66 7.06 -19.58
N MET A 17 -18.46 8.11 -19.39
CA MET A 17 -17.98 9.49 -19.45
C MET A 17 -16.87 9.76 -18.44
N LEU A 18 -17.00 9.25 -17.20
CA LEU A 18 -15.95 9.37 -16.19
C LEU A 18 -14.67 8.65 -16.61
N GLN A 19 -14.78 7.46 -17.22
CA GLN A 19 -13.61 6.75 -17.75
C GLN A 19 -12.93 7.51 -18.89
N LEU A 20 -13.68 7.98 -19.88
CA LEU A 20 -13.14 8.60 -21.08
C LEU A 20 -12.63 10.03 -20.83
N LYS A 21 -13.39 10.86 -20.08
CA LYS A 21 -13.04 12.27 -19.86
C LYS A 21 -12.15 12.52 -18.65
N ARG A 22 -12.24 11.68 -17.62
CA ARG A 22 -11.47 11.83 -16.37
C ARG A 22 -10.43 10.73 -16.15
N GLU A 23 -10.31 9.80 -17.11
CA GLU A 23 -9.32 8.71 -17.08
C GLU A 23 -9.30 7.95 -15.74
N ILE A 24 -10.48 7.75 -15.15
CA ILE A 24 -10.57 7.08 -13.85
C ILE A 24 -10.16 5.61 -13.97
N LYS A 25 -9.41 5.11 -12.98
CA LYS A 25 -9.03 3.69 -12.92
C LYS A 25 -10.25 2.79 -12.69
N ASN A 26 -10.17 1.52 -13.13
CA ASN A 26 -11.22 0.52 -12.93
C ASN A 26 -11.65 0.38 -11.44
N THR A 27 -10.70 0.53 -10.50
CA THR A 27 -11.00 0.55 -9.06
C THR A 27 -11.89 1.72 -8.66
N THR A 28 -11.68 2.89 -9.25
CA THR A 28 -12.50 4.09 -9.01
C THR A 28 -13.88 3.92 -9.65
N TYR A 29 -13.94 3.40 -10.88
CA TYR A 29 -15.20 3.02 -11.54
C TYR A 29 -16.03 2.09 -10.66
N ASN A 30 -15.43 0.99 -10.17
CA ASN A 30 -16.10 0.02 -9.31
C ASN A 30 -16.58 0.65 -7.99
N LYS A 31 -15.84 1.61 -7.44
CA LYS A 31 -16.26 2.35 -6.25
C LYS A 31 -17.50 3.21 -6.54
N TYR A 32 -17.53 3.94 -7.65
CA TYR A 32 -18.72 4.70 -8.05
C TYR A 32 -19.91 3.78 -8.28
N LEU A 33 -19.72 2.67 -9.00
CA LEU A 33 -20.79 1.68 -9.23
C LEU A 33 -21.35 1.13 -7.90
N THR A 34 -20.47 0.81 -6.94
CA THR A 34 -20.91 0.35 -5.60
C THR A 34 -21.75 1.41 -4.89
N HIS A 35 -21.33 2.69 -4.91
CA HIS A 35 -22.10 3.76 -4.27
C HIS A 35 -23.46 3.97 -4.96
N LEU A 36 -23.50 3.91 -6.30
CA LEU A 36 -24.74 4.00 -7.05
C LEU A 36 -25.68 2.83 -6.75
N ASN A 37 -25.13 1.60 -6.65
CA ASN A 37 -25.93 0.43 -6.26
C ASN A 37 -26.58 0.62 -4.88
N VAL A 38 -25.82 1.06 -3.88
CA VAL A 38 -26.36 1.33 -2.55
C VAL A 38 -27.44 2.39 -2.59
N TYR A 39 -27.23 3.48 -3.33
CA TYR A 39 -28.17 4.58 -3.45
C TYR A 39 -29.47 4.16 -4.15
N PHE A 40 -29.39 3.48 -5.28
CA PHE A 40 -30.60 3.01 -5.99
C PHE A 40 -31.32 1.90 -5.25
N THR A 41 -30.61 1.03 -4.53
CA THR A 41 -31.23 0.04 -3.65
C THR A 41 -32.01 0.72 -2.52
N PHE A 42 -31.45 1.79 -1.92
CA PHE A 42 -32.16 2.59 -0.92
C PHE A 42 -33.44 3.21 -1.52
N LEU A 43 -33.35 3.90 -2.66
CA LEU A 43 -34.50 4.52 -3.31
C LEU A 43 -35.61 3.50 -3.64
N PHE A 44 -35.22 2.32 -4.10
CA PHE A 44 -36.18 1.25 -4.40
C PHE A 44 -36.89 0.72 -3.15
N ASN A 45 -36.14 0.50 -2.06
CA ASN A 45 -36.70 0.04 -0.79
C ASN A 45 -37.65 1.07 -0.17
N GLU A 46 -37.32 2.37 -0.29
CA GLU A 46 -38.19 3.47 0.16
C GLU A 46 -39.33 3.79 -0.81
N ARG A 47 -39.50 3.01 -1.88
CA ARG A 47 -40.53 3.21 -2.93
C ARG A 47 -40.43 4.57 -3.64
N LEU A 48 -39.27 5.18 -3.62
CA LEU A 48 -38.95 6.44 -4.34
C LEU A 48 -38.52 6.20 -5.79
N SER A 49 -38.24 4.96 -6.14
CA SER A 49 -37.93 4.51 -7.50
C SER A 49 -38.61 3.17 -7.75
N THR A 50 -39.04 2.95 -8.98
CA THR A 50 -39.66 1.68 -9.44
C THR A 50 -38.65 0.77 -10.16
N SER A 51 -37.41 1.25 -10.37
CA SER A 51 -36.37 0.53 -11.12
C SER A 51 -35.02 0.53 -10.37
N LEU A 52 -34.17 -0.47 -10.69
CA LEU A 52 -32.80 -0.59 -10.23
C LEU A 52 -31.85 -0.49 -11.45
N PRO A 53 -31.56 0.73 -11.94
CA PRO A 53 -30.80 0.91 -13.21
C PRO A 53 -29.33 0.42 -13.11
N THR A 54 -28.85 0.17 -11.91
CA THR A 54 -27.49 -0.34 -11.70
C THR A 54 -27.41 -1.87 -11.65
N LEU A 55 -28.54 -2.58 -11.54
CA LEU A 55 -28.59 -4.04 -11.38
C LEU A 55 -27.87 -4.81 -12.51
N PRO A 56 -28.00 -4.44 -13.81
CA PRO A 56 -27.33 -5.14 -14.88
C PRO A 56 -25.82 -4.82 -15.00
N LEU A 57 -25.35 -3.80 -14.29
CA LEU A 57 -23.97 -3.32 -14.42
C LEU A 57 -22.99 -4.19 -13.64
N LYS A 58 -21.91 -4.60 -14.31
CA LYS A 58 -20.82 -5.38 -13.71
C LYS A 58 -19.62 -4.49 -13.48
N GLY A 59 -18.91 -4.76 -12.38
CA GLY A 59 -17.63 -4.14 -12.11
C GLY A 59 -16.58 -4.55 -13.16
N LEU A 60 -15.62 -3.66 -13.39
CA LEU A 60 -14.52 -3.88 -14.32
C LEU A 60 -13.39 -4.67 -13.63
N LYS A 61 -12.74 -5.57 -14.38
CA LYS A 61 -11.56 -6.29 -13.88
C LYS A 61 -10.46 -5.29 -13.53
N ARG A 62 -9.79 -5.55 -12.41
CA ARG A 62 -8.62 -4.75 -12.01
C ARG A 62 -7.50 -4.95 -13.03
N SER A 63 -6.75 -3.89 -13.31
CA SER A 63 -5.55 -4.00 -14.15
C SER A 63 -4.54 -4.94 -13.49
N LYS A 64 -3.95 -5.85 -14.28
CA LYS A 64 -2.87 -6.73 -13.81
C LYS A 64 -1.52 -6.00 -13.65
N ASN A 65 -1.40 -4.76 -14.13
CA ASN A 65 -0.13 -3.99 -14.17
C ASN A 65 0.42 -3.61 -12.79
N ASP A 66 -0.28 -3.92 -11.71
CA ASP A 66 0.15 -3.61 -10.35
C ASP A 66 0.58 -4.87 -9.56
N LEU A 67 0.94 -5.97 -10.22
CA LEU A 67 1.41 -7.17 -9.52
C LEU A 67 2.84 -6.95 -9.03
N VAL A 68 3.06 -7.15 -7.74
CA VAL A 68 4.40 -7.19 -7.14
C VAL A 68 4.88 -8.64 -7.18
N PRO A 69 6.09 -8.93 -7.69
CA PRO A 69 6.67 -10.26 -7.60
C PRO A 69 6.76 -10.74 -6.14
N VAL A 70 6.42 -11.98 -5.88
CA VAL A 70 6.43 -12.53 -4.51
C VAL A 70 7.83 -12.48 -3.91
N ASN A 71 8.85 -12.72 -4.73
CA ASN A 71 10.27 -12.74 -4.36
C ASN A 71 11.00 -11.39 -4.53
N TRP A 72 10.29 -10.26 -4.57
CA TRP A 72 10.89 -8.94 -4.79
C TRP A 72 12.02 -8.59 -3.81
N GLN A 73 12.04 -9.22 -2.64
CA GLN A 73 13.09 -9.04 -1.63
C GLN A 73 14.47 -9.49 -2.11
N GLU A 74 14.56 -10.36 -3.11
CA GLU A 74 15.83 -10.76 -3.73
C GLU A 74 16.54 -9.59 -4.44
N GLU A 75 15.75 -8.61 -4.90
CA GLU A 75 16.25 -7.41 -5.56
C GLU A 75 16.51 -6.24 -4.58
N LEU A 76 16.35 -6.47 -3.26
CA LEU A 76 16.46 -5.41 -2.27
C LEU A 76 17.82 -4.70 -2.32
N SER A 77 18.91 -5.43 -2.50
CA SER A 77 20.26 -4.84 -2.60
C SER A 77 20.34 -3.79 -3.71
N LEU A 78 19.87 -4.14 -4.92
CA LEU A 78 19.82 -3.21 -6.06
C LEU A 78 18.95 -1.99 -5.80
N LEU A 79 17.82 -2.20 -5.12
CA LEU A 79 16.89 -1.12 -4.77
C LEU A 79 17.49 -0.16 -3.73
N LEU A 80 18.25 -0.68 -2.76
CA LEU A 80 18.92 0.13 -1.74
C LEU A 80 20.10 0.93 -2.32
N GLU A 81 20.78 0.42 -3.34
CA GLU A 81 21.88 1.08 -4.04
C GLU A 81 21.40 2.09 -5.09
N ASN A 82 20.14 2.03 -5.50
CA ASN A 82 19.58 2.93 -6.51
C ASN A 82 19.42 4.36 -5.98
N ASN A 83 20.39 5.22 -6.29
CA ASN A 83 20.43 6.62 -5.86
C ASN A 83 19.38 7.52 -6.57
N ASP A 84 18.70 7.04 -7.61
CA ASP A 84 17.60 7.75 -8.24
C ASP A 84 16.34 7.71 -7.37
N LEU A 85 16.26 6.73 -6.46
CA LEU A 85 15.19 6.63 -5.47
C LEU A 85 15.50 7.48 -4.23
N SER A 86 14.51 8.15 -3.70
CA SER A 86 14.64 8.91 -2.45
C SER A 86 15.01 7.99 -1.28
N TYR A 87 15.69 8.53 -0.29
CA TYR A 87 16.00 7.79 0.94
C TYR A 87 14.75 7.22 1.61
N TYR A 88 13.63 7.95 1.60
CA TYR A 88 12.38 7.46 2.19
C TYR A 88 11.75 6.30 1.41
N THR A 89 11.87 6.28 0.09
CA THR A 89 11.43 5.13 -0.71
C THR A 89 12.28 3.90 -0.40
N ARG A 90 13.61 4.04 -0.41
CA ARG A 90 14.54 2.95 -0.10
C ARG A 90 14.35 2.42 1.33
N ALA A 91 14.22 3.32 2.31
CA ALA A 91 13.94 2.94 3.70
C ALA A 91 12.59 2.22 3.85
N THR A 92 11.55 2.66 3.12
CA THR A 92 10.25 1.98 3.10
C THR A 92 10.39 0.56 2.56
N LEU A 93 11.13 0.35 1.47
CA LEU A 93 11.37 -0.97 0.91
C LEU A 93 12.14 -1.86 1.91
N LEU A 94 13.19 -1.33 2.55
CA LEU A 94 13.94 -2.04 3.57
C LEU A 94 13.06 -2.50 4.72
N PHE A 95 12.29 -1.60 5.34
CA PHE A 95 11.48 -1.98 6.49
C PHE A 95 10.31 -2.90 6.13
N ILE A 96 9.72 -2.76 4.93
CA ILE A 96 8.72 -3.72 4.45
C ILE A 96 9.35 -5.10 4.20
N SER A 97 10.59 -5.19 3.74
CA SER A 97 11.28 -6.48 3.59
C SER A 97 11.53 -7.18 4.91
N HIS A 98 11.63 -6.44 6.00
CA HIS A 98 11.66 -6.92 7.39
C HIS A 98 10.27 -7.05 8.03
N TYR A 99 9.22 -7.08 7.22
CA TYR A 99 7.83 -7.33 7.62
C TYR A 99 7.17 -6.23 8.47
N TYR A 100 7.70 -5.00 8.45
CA TYR A 100 7.03 -3.86 9.07
C TYR A 100 6.03 -3.23 8.11
N THR A 101 4.86 -2.92 8.60
CA THR A 101 3.83 -2.21 7.82
C THR A 101 4.17 -0.74 7.66
N ILE A 102 3.63 -0.09 6.62
CA ILE A 102 3.80 1.36 6.43
C ILE A 102 3.28 2.20 7.61
N THR A 103 2.33 1.67 8.37
CA THR A 103 1.78 2.35 9.55
C THR A 103 2.78 2.30 10.69
N GLU A 104 3.43 1.15 10.93
CA GLU A 104 4.44 0.98 11.98
C GLU A 104 5.66 1.84 11.72
N ILE A 105 6.19 1.86 10.49
CA ILE A 105 7.39 2.64 10.15
C ILE A 105 7.23 4.16 10.33
N LEU A 106 5.98 4.64 10.34
CA LEU A 106 5.64 6.06 10.57
C LEU A 106 5.30 6.38 12.02
N GLN A 107 5.31 5.40 12.93
CA GLN A 107 5.05 5.65 14.35
C GLN A 107 6.25 6.32 15.03
N SER A 108 5.96 7.05 16.09
CA SER A 108 7.00 7.59 16.96
C SER A 108 7.76 6.46 17.64
N GLY A 109 9.09 6.60 17.73
CA GLY A 109 9.93 5.59 18.37
C GLY A 109 10.27 4.39 17.49
N PHE A 110 9.79 4.33 16.25
CA PHE A 110 10.14 3.24 15.34
C PHE A 110 11.67 3.10 15.10
N TYR A 111 12.44 4.17 15.30
CA TYR A 111 13.91 4.14 15.20
C TYR A 111 14.56 3.11 16.16
N GLN A 112 13.89 2.72 17.24
CA GLN A 112 14.41 1.74 18.23
C GLN A 112 14.63 0.36 17.62
N ILE A 113 13.95 0.03 16.51
CA ILE A 113 14.17 -1.24 15.81
C ILE A 113 15.60 -1.37 15.25
N LEU A 114 16.30 -0.26 15.03
CA LEU A 114 17.66 -0.27 14.51
C LEU A 114 18.66 -0.90 15.50
N ASP A 115 18.30 -1.00 16.77
CA ASP A 115 19.12 -1.60 17.83
C ASP A 115 18.75 -3.09 18.10
N THR A 116 17.59 -3.53 17.63
CA THR A 116 17.04 -4.87 17.92
C THR A 116 16.94 -5.77 16.69
N GLU A 117 16.77 -5.18 15.51
CA GLU A 117 16.63 -5.92 14.26
C GLU A 117 18.01 -6.29 13.68
N ASN A 118 18.09 -7.47 13.07
CA ASN A 118 19.32 -7.95 12.46
C ASN A 118 19.33 -7.63 10.96
N PHE A 119 20.10 -6.62 10.58
CA PHE A 119 20.24 -6.16 9.20
C PHE A 119 21.45 -6.81 8.51
N ALA A 120 21.30 -7.17 7.24
CA ALA A 120 22.40 -7.66 6.41
C ALA A 120 23.46 -6.56 6.16
N PRO A 121 24.71 -6.90 5.77
CA PRO A 121 25.78 -5.90 5.60
C PRO A 121 25.45 -4.77 4.62
N ASN A 122 24.78 -5.07 3.49
CA ASN A 122 24.32 -4.07 2.52
C ASN A 122 23.22 -3.16 3.07
N GLU A 123 22.34 -3.71 3.89
CA GLU A 123 21.28 -2.98 4.58
C GLU A 123 21.86 -2.03 5.64
N GLN A 124 22.86 -2.52 6.40
CA GLN A 124 23.60 -1.70 7.38
C GLN A 124 24.33 -0.53 6.68
N HIS A 125 24.93 -0.77 5.51
CA HIS A 125 25.54 0.29 4.72
C HIS A 125 24.52 1.35 4.31
N PHE A 126 23.37 0.93 3.77
CA PHE A 126 22.28 1.87 3.45
C PHE A 126 21.81 2.64 4.68
N LEU A 127 21.61 1.96 5.81
CA LEU A 127 21.18 2.60 7.07
C LEU A 127 22.18 3.63 7.59
N ALA A 128 23.50 3.40 7.40
CA ALA A 128 24.51 4.39 7.75
C ALA A 128 24.35 5.67 6.91
N CYS A 129 24.23 5.55 5.59
CA CYS A 129 23.98 6.68 4.70
C CYS A 129 22.63 7.37 4.99
N PHE A 130 21.62 6.60 5.33
CA PHE A 130 20.31 7.13 5.68
C PHE A 130 20.34 7.91 7.01
N LYS A 131 21.09 7.43 8.01
CA LYS A 131 21.31 8.16 9.26
C LYS A 131 22.00 9.50 9.01
N GLU A 132 23.06 9.52 8.19
CA GLU A 132 23.74 10.77 7.81
C GLU A 132 22.80 11.77 7.14
N TYR A 133 21.94 11.29 6.22
CA TYR A 133 20.91 12.12 5.59
C TYR A 133 19.91 12.68 6.61
N LEU A 134 19.58 11.94 7.67
CA LEU A 134 18.60 12.35 8.68
C LEU A 134 19.16 13.33 9.72
N VAL A 135 20.46 13.31 10.03
CA VAL A 135 21.08 14.13 11.08
C VAL A 135 20.64 15.60 11.04
N PRO A 136 20.69 16.32 9.90
CA PRO A 136 20.28 17.71 9.86
C PRO A 136 18.78 17.93 10.11
N LEU A 137 17.93 16.96 9.72
CA LEU A 137 16.49 17.03 9.95
C LEU A 137 16.15 16.72 11.42
N GLN A 138 16.76 15.71 11.98
CA GLN A 138 16.60 15.30 13.37
C GLN A 138 17.05 16.42 14.33
N THR A 139 18.21 17.01 14.06
CA THR A 139 18.74 18.12 14.85
C THR A 139 17.81 19.34 14.84
N LYS A 140 17.35 19.75 13.66
CA LYS A 140 16.49 20.94 13.50
C LYS A 140 15.08 20.72 14.04
N GLN A 141 14.60 19.51 14.10
CA GLN A 141 13.22 19.18 14.53
C GLN A 141 13.18 18.55 15.92
N HIS A 142 14.33 18.40 16.58
CA HIS A 142 14.45 17.77 17.91
C HIS A 142 13.75 16.40 17.99
N SER A 143 13.87 15.57 16.94
CA SER A 143 13.25 14.25 16.84
C SER A 143 14.26 13.21 16.40
N GLN A 144 14.17 12.00 16.94
CA GLN A 144 14.96 10.84 16.53
C GLN A 144 14.24 9.97 15.48
N ASP A 145 13.00 10.32 15.11
CA ASP A 145 12.21 9.53 14.18
C ASP A 145 12.87 9.44 12.79
N LEU A 146 12.65 8.31 12.10
CA LEU A 146 13.29 8.01 10.81
C LEU A 146 12.60 8.68 9.61
N PHE A 147 11.31 8.95 9.72
CA PHE A 147 10.51 9.55 8.67
C PHE A 147 10.07 10.94 9.09
N LEU A 148 10.86 11.94 8.72
CA LEU A 148 10.65 13.33 9.08
C LEU A 148 10.20 14.18 7.88
N LYS A 149 9.42 15.23 8.15
CA LYS A 149 9.08 16.24 7.14
C LYS A 149 10.34 16.99 6.70
N GLN A 150 10.46 17.31 5.41
CA GLN A 150 11.53 18.18 4.91
C GLN A 150 11.34 19.63 5.37
N ARG A 151 10.09 20.09 5.44
CA ARG A 151 9.76 21.36 6.04
C ARG A 151 9.79 21.22 7.56
N ILE A 152 10.57 22.07 8.22
CA ILE A 152 10.70 22.07 9.68
C ILE A 152 9.33 22.29 10.33
N ASP A 153 8.97 21.37 11.21
CA ASP A 153 7.73 21.38 11.98
C ASP A 153 8.03 20.84 13.38
N LEU A 154 8.18 21.73 14.34
CA LEU A 154 8.57 21.37 15.72
C LEU A 154 7.42 20.73 16.52
N VAL A 155 6.19 20.87 16.06
CA VAL A 155 5.01 20.31 16.74
C VAL A 155 4.75 18.88 16.23
N GLU A 156 4.78 18.71 14.92
CA GLU A 156 4.51 17.44 14.24
C GLU A 156 5.62 17.14 13.22
N PRO A 157 6.83 16.77 13.68
CA PRO A 157 7.99 16.58 12.79
C PRO A 157 7.84 15.38 11.85
N ARG A 158 7.06 14.39 12.25
CA ARG A 158 6.92 13.11 11.52
C ARG A 158 6.23 13.26 10.18
N LEU A 159 6.72 12.52 9.21
CA LEU A 159 6.10 12.41 7.90
C LEU A 159 4.75 11.68 8.03
N THR A 160 3.73 12.22 7.41
CA THR A 160 2.40 11.58 7.36
C THR A 160 2.34 10.51 6.27
N LEU A 161 1.39 9.58 6.36
CA LEU A 161 1.15 8.59 5.32
C LEU A 161 0.94 9.20 3.93
N PRO A 162 0.12 10.26 3.75
CA PRO A 162 0.04 10.96 2.45
C PRO A 162 1.36 11.61 2.03
N GLY A 163 2.17 12.07 2.99
CA GLY A 163 3.50 12.60 2.73
C GLY A 163 4.43 11.55 2.16
N LEU A 164 4.49 10.35 2.77
CA LEU A 164 5.29 9.24 2.27
C LEU A 164 4.82 8.78 0.88
N HIS A 165 3.51 8.69 0.65
CA HIS A 165 2.97 8.35 -0.67
C HIS A 165 3.39 9.31 -1.78
N LYS A 166 3.69 10.58 -1.48
CA LYS A 166 4.24 11.52 -2.49
C LYS A 166 5.63 11.11 -2.96
N TYR A 167 6.51 10.65 -2.04
CA TYR A 167 7.84 10.11 -2.39
C TYR A 167 7.70 8.86 -3.24
N LEU A 168 6.93 7.88 -2.80
CA LEU A 168 6.72 6.63 -3.53
C LEU A 168 6.16 6.89 -4.94
N LYS A 169 5.22 7.83 -5.09
CA LYS A 169 4.65 8.20 -6.38
C LYS A 169 5.68 8.91 -7.29
N ALA A 170 6.50 9.78 -6.73
CA ALA A 170 7.54 10.48 -7.50
C ALA A 170 8.64 9.52 -7.98
N ASP A 171 8.95 8.50 -7.18
CA ASP A 171 9.98 7.50 -7.49
C ASP A 171 9.46 6.33 -8.34
N GLN A 172 8.14 6.15 -8.46
CA GLN A 172 7.55 5.06 -9.24
C GLN A 172 8.07 4.95 -10.68
N PRO A 173 8.26 6.04 -11.46
CA PRO A 173 8.82 5.96 -12.82
C PRO A 173 10.27 5.49 -12.89
N LYS A 174 10.99 5.55 -11.77
CA LYS A 174 12.42 5.19 -11.64
C LYS A 174 12.63 3.79 -11.05
N CYS A 175 11.53 3.13 -10.68
CA CYS A 175 11.55 1.83 -10.03
C CYS A 175 10.81 0.80 -10.88
N PHE A 176 11.44 -0.35 -11.09
CA PHE A 176 10.83 -1.46 -11.84
C PHE A 176 9.73 -2.17 -11.05
N LEU A 177 9.72 -2.02 -9.70
CA LEU A 177 8.68 -2.55 -8.84
C LEU A 177 7.51 -1.56 -8.69
N PRO A 178 6.26 -2.04 -8.63
CA PRO A 178 5.14 -1.22 -8.16
C PRO A 178 5.35 -0.80 -6.70
N LEU A 179 5.58 0.50 -6.46
CA LEU A 179 5.80 1.06 -5.12
C LEU A 179 4.48 1.21 -4.35
N ILE A 180 3.76 0.10 -4.18
CA ILE A 180 2.49 0.02 -3.46
C ILE A 180 2.74 -0.72 -2.14
N PRO A 181 2.89 -0.02 -0.99
CA PRO A 181 3.36 -0.62 0.27
C PRO A 181 2.58 -1.85 0.71
N ARG A 182 1.24 -1.79 0.62
CA ARG A 182 0.38 -2.92 0.99
C ARG A 182 0.66 -4.18 0.15
N LYS A 183 0.93 -4.02 -1.15
CA LYS A 183 1.22 -5.15 -2.05
C LYS A 183 2.63 -5.69 -1.85
N LEU A 184 3.60 -4.79 -1.63
CA LEU A 184 4.98 -5.15 -1.28
C LEU A 184 5.00 -5.95 0.03
N TYR A 185 4.31 -5.48 1.06
CA TYR A 185 4.18 -6.18 2.33
C TYR A 185 3.50 -7.55 2.16
N GLN A 186 2.37 -7.60 1.45
CA GLN A 186 1.68 -8.86 1.17
C GLN A 186 2.58 -9.86 0.42
N ALA A 187 3.32 -9.39 -0.59
CA ALA A 187 4.26 -10.22 -1.35
C ALA A 187 5.40 -10.75 -0.46
N ALA A 188 5.94 -9.91 0.44
CA ALA A 188 6.96 -10.32 1.41
C ALA A 188 6.44 -11.41 2.37
N ILE A 189 5.21 -11.26 2.88
CA ILE A 189 4.57 -12.29 3.72
C ILE A 189 4.37 -13.58 2.92
N PHE A 190 3.88 -13.52 1.68
CA PHE A 190 3.70 -14.68 0.83
C PHE A 190 5.03 -15.41 0.57
N ASN A 191 6.09 -14.67 0.27
CA ASN A 191 7.42 -15.24 0.11
C ASN A 191 7.88 -15.98 1.37
N ALA A 192 7.68 -15.39 2.55
CA ALA A 192 8.01 -16.03 3.80
C ALA A 192 7.20 -17.31 4.05
N LEU A 193 5.90 -17.31 3.77
CA LEU A 193 5.04 -18.49 3.91
C LEU A 193 5.47 -19.63 2.97
N LEU A 194 5.94 -19.31 1.76
CA LEU A 194 6.41 -20.28 0.80
C LEU A 194 7.80 -20.85 1.11
N THR A 195 8.72 -19.99 1.58
CA THR A 195 10.14 -20.37 1.72
C THR A 195 10.52 -20.81 3.13
N LYS A 196 9.76 -20.42 4.17
CA LYS A 196 10.09 -20.69 5.58
C LYS A 196 9.18 -21.74 6.22
N GLN A 197 8.78 -22.75 5.46
CA GLN A 197 7.89 -23.83 5.93
C GLN A 197 8.48 -24.70 7.06
N HIS A 198 9.80 -24.61 7.26
CA HIS A 198 10.50 -25.31 8.34
C HIS A 198 10.34 -24.64 9.72
N LEU A 199 9.83 -23.42 9.79
CA LEU A 199 9.59 -22.71 11.04
C LEU A 199 8.27 -23.17 11.68
N THR A 200 8.27 -23.20 13.02
CA THR A 200 7.03 -23.41 13.78
C THR A 200 6.10 -22.20 13.63
N GLU A 201 4.81 -22.36 13.94
CA GLU A 201 3.84 -21.24 13.89
C GLU A 201 4.28 -20.05 14.74
N GLN A 202 4.77 -20.32 15.96
CA GLN A 202 5.24 -19.28 16.84
C GLN A 202 6.45 -18.53 16.25
N GLN A 203 7.45 -19.27 15.76
CA GLN A 203 8.63 -18.66 15.13
C GLN A 203 8.26 -17.83 13.88
N LEU A 204 7.28 -18.30 13.11
CA LEU A 204 6.83 -17.58 11.94
C LEU A 204 6.04 -16.31 12.32
N SER A 205 5.18 -16.41 13.34
CA SER A 205 4.42 -15.30 13.93
C SER A 205 5.35 -14.22 14.46
N ASP A 206 6.34 -14.59 15.25
CA ASP A 206 7.35 -13.67 15.82
C ASP A 206 8.15 -12.99 14.70
N LYS A 207 8.61 -13.76 13.70
CA LYS A 207 9.41 -13.25 12.58
C LYS A 207 8.64 -12.31 11.67
N LEU A 208 7.35 -12.55 11.46
CA LEU A 208 6.51 -11.75 10.55
C LEU A 208 5.79 -10.62 11.29
N HIS A 209 5.96 -10.51 12.62
CA HIS A 209 5.23 -9.56 13.46
C HIS A 209 3.70 -9.70 13.33
N LEU A 210 3.22 -10.96 13.19
CA LEU A 210 1.81 -11.26 12.97
C LEU A 210 1.26 -12.09 14.14
N ASP A 211 0.03 -11.82 14.54
CA ASP A 211 -0.75 -12.73 15.37
C ASP A 211 -1.28 -13.94 14.57
N GLY A 212 -1.74 -14.98 15.27
CA GLY A 212 -2.25 -16.19 14.62
C GLY A 212 -3.43 -15.94 13.68
N THR A 213 -4.28 -14.96 13.98
CA THR A 213 -5.43 -14.59 13.14
C THR A 213 -4.95 -13.99 11.82
N SER A 214 -4.02 -13.05 11.90
CA SER A 214 -3.41 -12.41 10.74
C SER A 214 -2.61 -13.41 9.90
N LEU A 215 -1.88 -14.33 10.54
CA LEU A 215 -1.13 -15.38 9.85
C LEU A 215 -2.08 -16.29 9.04
N ASN A 216 -3.19 -16.71 9.64
CA ASN A 216 -4.21 -17.51 8.95
C ASN A 216 -4.88 -16.76 7.80
N TYR A 217 -5.14 -15.45 7.97
CA TYR A 217 -5.64 -14.61 6.90
C TYR A 217 -4.69 -14.61 5.68
N TYR A 218 -3.39 -14.41 5.89
CA TYR A 218 -2.42 -14.41 4.78
C TYR A 218 -2.25 -15.78 4.14
N ARG A 219 -2.35 -16.88 4.88
CA ARG A 219 -2.38 -18.24 4.30
C ARG A 219 -3.57 -18.42 3.35
N GLN A 220 -4.77 -17.99 3.74
CA GLN A 220 -5.95 -18.06 2.87
C GLN A 220 -5.81 -17.15 1.64
N GLU A 221 -5.25 -15.95 1.79
CA GLU A 221 -5.01 -15.06 0.67
C GLU A 221 -3.94 -15.62 -0.29
N LEU A 222 -2.91 -16.31 0.21
CA LEU A 222 -1.90 -16.99 -0.62
C LEU A 222 -2.54 -18.08 -1.49
N ILE A 223 -3.40 -18.93 -0.92
CA ILE A 223 -4.14 -19.96 -1.68
C ILE A 223 -4.97 -19.31 -2.80
N ARG A 224 -5.65 -18.20 -2.51
CA ARG A 224 -6.42 -17.46 -3.53
C ARG A 224 -5.52 -16.83 -4.60
N TYR A 225 -4.32 -16.44 -4.25
CA TYR A 225 -3.34 -15.89 -5.19
C TYR A 225 -2.81 -16.94 -6.15
N GLU A 226 -2.54 -18.16 -5.69
CA GLU A 226 -2.07 -19.30 -6.51
C GLU A 226 -3.13 -19.85 -7.47
N LEU A 227 -4.42 -19.63 -7.18
CA LEU A 227 -5.54 -20.07 -8.00
C LEU A 227 -5.93 -19.07 -9.13
N GLN A 228 -5.27 -17.90 -9.23
CA GLN A 228 -5.52 -16.85 -10.25
C GLN A 228 -4.51 -16.88 -11.39
#